data_d491bb5d61b1bcae944bad4832e1b8e7
#
_entry.id   d491bb5d61b1bcae944bad4832e1b8e7
#
_cell.length_a   1.000
_cell.length_b   1.000
_cell.length_c   1.000
_cell.angle_alpha   90.00
_cell.angle_beta   90.00
_cell.angle_gamma   90.00
#
_symmetry.space_group_name_H-M   'P 1'
#
loop_
_entity.id
_entity.type
_entity.pdbx_description
1 polymer ?
#
loop_
_entity_poly.entity_id
_entity_poly.type
_entity_poly.pdbx_seq_one_letter_code
_entity_poly.pdbx_strand_id
1 'polypeptide(L)'
;SGAAGADVPQMRAKPKMMLEGLVAVVFGVCAFSTFYVVAVWMPRYAAAFGGMTEAESLTTISYYSIGSLVCVFAFAYLLKSKVRSVWAMTLNGLIACVASAVLYLYPSPFVCTAGAFLIGFSAAGGILQLGVAVMAEFFPDSKAKVTSVYMMMGGLANFVIPLATGYLSQISIRYVILLDFGLAVLTFLSAIYLFKRYYAVFRIPHNDLRWGERAVANK
;
A
#
# COMPACT_ATOMS: atom_id res chain seq x y z
N SER A 1 -24.95 -11.96 -20.92
CA SER A 1 -24.75 -12.99 -19.90
C SER A 1 -23.45 -13.73 -20.19
N GLY A 2 -22.40 -13.57 -19.36
CA GLY A 2 -21.24 -14.44 -19.44
C GLY A 2 -19.91 -13.70 -19.53
N ALA A 3 -19.49 -13.01 -18.46
CA ALA A 3 -18.08 -12.65 -18.26
C ALA A 3 -17.85 -12.33 -16.78
N ALA A 4 -17.95 -13.32 -15.91
CA ALA A 4 -17.55 -13.18 -14.51
C ALA A 4 -17.22 -14.56 -13.91
N GLY A 5 -16.37 -15.31 -14.60
CA GLY A 5 -15.75 -16.52 -14.10
C GLY A 5 -14.24 -16.35 -14.19
N ALA A 6 -13.66 -15.34 -13.53
CA ALA A 6 -12.24 -15.35 -13.28
C ALA A 6 -11.99 -16.54 -12.34
N ASP A 7 -11.29 -17.57 -12.82
CA ASP A 7 -10.89 -18.76 -12.08
C ASP A 7 -10.20 -18.35 -10.77
N VAL A 8 -10.97 -18.35 -9.69
CA VAL A 8 -10.41 -18.20 -8.35
C VAL A 8 -9.61 -19.48 -8.09
N PRO A 9 -8.31 -19.41 -7.79
CA PRO A 9 -7.50 -20.59 -7.52
C PRO A 9 -8.16 -21.43 -6.44
N GLN A 10 -8.23 -22.74 -6.62
CA GLN A 10 -8.86 -23.64 -5.65
C GLN A 10 -8.15 -23.54 -4.30
N MET A 11 -8.90 -23.14 -3.27
CA MET A 11 -8.39 -23.08 -1.90
C MET A 11 -8.17 -24.49 -1.36
N ARG A 12 -6.96 -24.77 -0.87
CA ARG A 12 -6.64 -26.00 -0.14
C ARG A 12 -6.80 -25.87 1.37
N ALA A 13 -6.67 -24.68 1.92
CA ALA A 13 -6.84 -24.40 3.34
C ALA A 13 -7.82 -23.23 3.50
N LYS A 14 -8.77 -23.36 4.43
CA LYS A 14 -9.64 -22.22 4.78
C LYS A 14 -8.80 -21.15 5.47
N PRO A 15 -8.79 -19.92 4.95
CA PRO A 15 -8.10 -18.81 5.63
C PRO A 15 -8.74 -18.58 7.00
N LYS A 16 -7.90 -18.34 8.02
CA LYS A 16 -8.37 -18.03 9.36
C LYS A 16 -8.79 -16.56 9.39
N MET A 17 -10.09 -16.29 9.37
CA MET A 17 -10.63 -14.93 9.29
C MET A 17 -10.09 -14.00 10.39
N MET A 18 -9.80 -14.53 11.59
CA MET A 18 -9.23 -13.73 12.68
C MET A 18 -7.78 -13.30 12.41
N LEU A 19 -6.94 -14.16 11.87
CA LEU A 19 -5.51 -13.87 11.74
C LEU A 19 -5.19 -13.14 10.43
N GLU A 20 -5.59 -13.70 9.29
CA GLU A 20 -5.38 -13.07 7.98
C GLU A 20 -6.20 -11.79 7.83
N GLY A 21 -7.42 -11.79 8.37
CA GLY A 21 -8.27 -10.59 8.39
C GLY A 21 -7.67 -9.47 9.23
N LEU A 22 -7.15 -9.78 10.43
CA LEU A 22 -6.50 -8.79 11.29
C LEU A 22 -5.25 -8.20 10.64
N VAL A 23 -4.38 -9.05 10.09
CA VAL A 23 -3.16 -8.57 9.41
C VAL A 23 -3.49 -7.71 8.20
N ALA A 24 -4.53 -8.05 7.45
CA ALA A 24 -4.96 -7.23 6.32
C ALA A 24 -5.55 -5.89 6.77
N VAL A 25 -6.27 -5.85 7.88
CA VAL A 25 -6.74 -4.60 8.49
C VAL A 25 -5.56 -3.74 8.93
N VAL A 26 -4.57 -4.31 9.61
CA VAL A 26 -3.34 -3.59 9.99
C VAL A 26 -2.62 -3.05 8.75
N PHE A 27 -2.49 -3.86 7.71
CA PHE A 27 -1.95 -3.43 6.43
C PHE A 27 -2.71 -2.22 5.87
N GLY A 28 -4.04 -2.29 5.82
CA GLY A 28 -4.89 -1.21 5.30
C GLY A 28 -4.76 0.09 6.11
N VAL A 29 -4.83 -0.01 7.44
CA VAL A 29 -4.68 1.14 8.35
C VAL A 29 -3.32 1.80 8.18
N CYS A 30 -2.23 1.02 8.17
CA CYS A 30 -0.88 1.56 8.00
C CYS A 30 -0.67 2.18 6.61
N ALA A 31 -1.18 1.54 5.57
CA ALA A 31 -1.09 2.05 4.20
C ALA A 31 -1.86 3.37 4.01
N PHE A 32 -3.07 3.47 4.57
CA PHE A 32 -3.84 4.71 4.60
C PHE A 32 -3.12 5.81 5.35
N SER A 33 -2.48 5.46 6.45
CA SER A 33 -1.75 6.40 7.30
C SER A 33 -0.54 6.97 6.58
N THR A 34 0.26 6.14 5.92
CA THR A 34 1.41 6.58 5.11
C THR A 34 0.98 7.50 3.97
N PHE A 35 -0.09 7.14 3.27
CA PHE A 35 -0.71 7.99 2.25
C PHE A 35 -1.04 9.38 2.79
N TYR A 36 -1.76 9.43 3.93
CA TYR A 36 -2.19 10.69 4.54
C TYR A 36 -1.01 11.54 5.02
N VAL A 37 -0.07 10.93 5.74
CA VAL A 37 1.07 11.64 6.33
C VAL A 37 1.87 12.37 5.25
N VAL A 38 2.22 11.67 4.18
CA VAL A 38 3.03 12.28 3.11
C VAL A 38 2.23 13.34 2.35
N ALA A 39 0.96 13.08 2.02
CA ALA A 39 0.13 14.06 1.32
C ALA A 39 0.00 15.39 2.09
N VAL A 40 -0.08 15.34 3.42
CA VAL A 40 -0.32 16.54 4.25
C VAL A 40 0.97 17.19 4.75
N TRP A 41 1.95 16.39 5.17
CA TRP A 41 3.12 16.88 5.89
C TRP A 41 4.39 17.04 5.04
N MET A 42 4.42 16.44 3.85
CA MET A 42 5.60 16.49 2.98
C MET A 42 6.08 17.89 2.65
N PRO A 43 5.22 18.87 2.29
CA PRO A 43 5.68 20.21 2.01
C PRO A 43 6.37 20.86 3.21
N ARG A 44 5.77 20.75 4.41
CA ARG A 44 6.36 21.30 5.63
C ARG A 44 7.69 20.64 5.97
N TYR A 45 7.80 19.33 5.77
CA TYR A 45 9.05 18.61 5.98
C TYR A 45 10.12 19.03 4.98
N ALA A 46 9.78 19.15 3.71
CA ALA A 46 10.69 19.57 2.64
C ALA A 46 11.22 21.00 2.85
N ALA A 47 10.37 21.92 3.32
CA ALA A 47 10.79 23.26 3.67
C ALA A 47 11.67 23.28 4.93
N ALA A 48 11.34 22.50 5.96
CA ALA A 48 12.07 22.53 7.24
C ALA A 48 13.41 21.80 7.21
N PHE A 49 13.49 20.67 6.50
CA PHE A 49 14.65 19.77 6.51
C PHE A 49 15.21 19.45 5.11
N GLY A 50 14.41 19.61 4.06
CA GLY A 50 14.81 19.31 2.68
C GLY A 50 15.61 20.43 2.02
N GLY A 51 15.76 21.59 2.65
CA GLY A 51 16.46 22.75 2.06
C GLY A 51 15.70 23.39 0.89
N MET A 52 14.38 23.19 0.81
CA MET A 52 13.50 23.78 -0.19
C MET A 52 12.86 25.06 0.34
N THR A 53 12.62 26.03 -0.53
CA THR A 53 11.77 27.19 -0.21
C THR A 53 10.32 26.75 -0.03
N GLU A 54 9.49 27.57 0.63
CA GLU A 54 8.07 27.25 0.81
C GLU A 54 7.35 27.02 -0.52
N ALA A 55 7.64 27.82 -1.53
CA ALA A 55 7.05 27.68 -2.85
C ALA A 55 7.49 26.38 -3.56
N GLU A 56 8.78 26.04 -3.48
CA GLU A 56 9.30 24.78 -4.04
C GLU A 56 8.75 23.55 -3.31
N SER A 57 8.61 23.61 -1.98
CA SER A 57 8.12 22.50 -1.19
C SER A 57 6.69 22.09 -1.54
N LEU A 58 5.85 23.02 -1.97
CA LEU A 58 4.48 22.76 -2.44
C LEU A 58 4.47 21.90 -3.72
N THR A 59 5.52 21.92 -4.54
CA THR A 59 5.63 21.09 -5.73
C THR A 59 5.69 19.60 -5.38
N THR A 60 6.10 19.24 -4.16
CA THR A 60 6.12 17.83 -3.70
C THR A 60 4.74 17.19 -3.77
N ILE A 61 3.65 17.94 -3.53
CA ILE A 61 2.27 17.45 -3.68
C ILE A 61 1.97 17.08 -5.13
N SER A 62 2.46 17.88 -6.08
CA SER A 62 2.29 17.61 -7.51
C SER A 62 3.01 16.33 -7.92
N TYR A 63 4.25 16.14 -7.48
CA TYR A 63 4.99 14.90 -7.74
C TYR A 63 4.35 13.69 -7.09
N TYR A 64 3.85 13.82 -5.86
CA TYR A 64 3.05 12.80 -5.20
C TYR A 64 1.82 12.40 -6.02
N SER A 65 1.06 13.38 -6.51
CA SER A 65 -0.14 13.16 -7.32
C SER A 65 0.18 12.51 -8.66
N ILE A 66 1.27 12.93 -9.32
CA ILE A 66 1.76 12.31 -10.56
C ILE A 66 2.16 10.85 -10.29
N GLY A 67 2.88 10.58 -9.21
CA GLY A 67 3.23 9.22 -8.79
C GLY A 67 2.00 8.33 -8.64
N SER A 68 0.95 8.83 -7.98
CA SER A 68 -0.32 8.12 -7.82
C SER A 68 -0.99 7.80 -9.15
N LEU A 69 -1.07 8.77 -10.06
CA LEU A 69 -1.62 8.57 -11.40
C LEU A 69 -0.84 7.54 -12.20
N VAL A 70 0.48 7.64 -12.22
CA VAL A 70 1.36 6.69 -12.91
C VAL A 70 1.14 5.27 -12.39
N CYS A 71 1.01 5.12 -11.07
CA CYS A 71 0.74 3.82 -10.46
C CYS A 71 -0.60 3.22 -10.91
N VAL A 72 -1.67 4.00 -10.92
CA VAL A 72 -2.99 3.53 -11.35
C VAL A 72 -2.94 2.98 -12.79
N PHE A 73 -2.32 3.71 -13.72
CA PHE A 73 -2.18 3.25 -15.10
C PHE A 73 -1.25 2.05 -15.23
N ALA A 74 -0.12 2.05 -14.52
CA ALA A 74 0.83 0.94 -14.54
C ALA A 74 0.18 -0.35 -14.02
N PHE A 75 -0.54 -0.29 -12.90
CA PHE A 75 -1.20 -1.47 -12.35
C PHE A 75 -2.46 -1.87 -13.11
N ALA A 76 -3.21 -0.93 -13.69
CA ALA A 76 -4.29 -1.27 -14.60
C ALA A 76 -3.82 -2.12 -15.79
N TYR A 77 -2.62 -1.82 -16.30
CA TYR A 77 -1.99 -2.59 -17.37
C TYR A 77 -1.39 -3.93 -16.87
N LEU A 78 -0.62 -3.90 -15.77
CA LEU A 78 0.09 -5.06 -15.24
C LEU A 78 -0.86 -6.13 -14.68
N LEU A 79 -1.89 -5.73 -13.93
CA LEU A 79 -2.88 -6.66 -13.37
C LEU A 79 -3.76 -7.31 -14.43
N LYS A 80 -3.98 -6.63 -15.55
CA LYS A 80 -4.75 -7.18 -16.67
C LYS A 80 -4.08 -8.38 -17.34
N SER A 81 -2.74 -8.47 -17.28
CA SER A 81 -2.04 -9.42 -18.14
C SER A 81 -1.08 -10.38 -17.44
N LYS A 82 -0.47 -10.08 -16.28
CA LYS A 82 0.72 -10.84 -15.88
C LYS A 82 1.06 -10.93 -14.39
N VAL A 83 0.53 -10.08 -13.49
CA VAL A 83 1.01 -9.98 -12.11
C VAL A 83 -0.11 -10.18 -11.09
N ARG A 84 0.14 -10.95 -10.04
CA ARG A 84 -0.83 -11.16 -8.96
C ARG A 84 -0.89 -9.97 -8.02
N SER A 85 -2.09 -9.67 -7.53
CA SER A 85 -2.34 -8.55 -6.61
C SER A 85 -1.44 -8.57 -5.37
N VAL A 86 -1.19 -9.75 -4.80
CA VAL A 86 -0.36 -9.90 -3.60
C VAL A 86 1.12 -9.57 -3.86
N TRP A 87 1.64 -9.86 -5.07
CA TRP A 87 3.00 -9.52 -5.43
C TRP A 87 3.17 -8.01 -5.61
N ALA A 88 2.24 -7.40 -6.34
CA ALA A 88 2.17 -5.96 -6.53
C ALA A 88 2.05 -5.21 -5.18
N MET A 89 1.22 -5.72 -4.26
CA MET A 89 1.05 -5.20 -2.92
C MET A 89 2.37 -5.23 -2.11
N THR A 90 3.11 -6.34 -2.17
CA THR A 90 4.39 -6.48 -1.44
C THR A 90 5.46 -5.57 -2.03
N LEU A 91 5.54 -5.45 -3.35
CA LEU A 91 6.48 -4.55 -4.03
C LEU A 91 6.22 -3.09 -3.66
N ASN A 92 4.95 -2.67 -3.69
CA ASN A 92 4.58 -1.32 -3.29
C ASN A 92 4.89 -1.03 -1.81
N GLY A 93 4.66 -2.01 -0.92
CA GLY A 93 5.05 -1.90 0.48
C GLY A 93 6.56 -1.72 0.66
N LEU A 94 7.36 -2.43 -0.11
CA LEU A 94 8.82 -2.26 -0.11
C LEU A 94 9.23 -0.86 -0.59
N ILE A 95 8.65 -0.38 -1.70
CA ILE A 95 8.94 0.95 -2.24
C ILE A 95 8.61 2.03 -1.21
N ALA A 96 7.43 1.96 -0.57
CA ALA A 96 7.04 2.90 0.48
C ALA A 96 8.02 2.88 1.66
N CYS A 97 8.40 1.69 2.13
CA CYS A 97 9.33 1.52 3.24
C CYS A 97 10.71 2.13 2.92
N VAL A 98 11.28 1.83 1.76
CA VAL A 98 12.57 2.37 1.34
C VAL A 98 12.52 3.88 1.13
N ALA A 99 11.47 4.39 0.49
CA ALA A 99 11.29 5.81 0.26
C ALA A 99 11.17 6.59 1.58
N SER A 100 10.36 6.13 2.54
CA SER A 100 10.24 6.74 3.86
C SER A 100 11.53 6.68 4.67
N ALA A 101 12.30 5.58 4.56
CA ALA A 101 13.61 5.45 5.21
C ALA A 101 14.61 6.48 4.67
N VAL A 102 14.70 6.60 3.34
CA VAL A 102 15.63 7.54 2.69
C VAL A 102 15.25 8.99 2.99
N LEU A 103 13.96 9.29 3.00
CA LEU A 103 13.43 10.61 3.41
C LEU A 103 13.85 10.99 4.83
N TYR A 104 13.77 10.05 5.76
CA TYR A 104 14.13 10.30 7.16
C TYR A 104 15.64 10.48 7.35
N LEU A 105 16.46 9.66 6.65
CA LEU A 105 17.92 9.62 6.84
C LEU A 105 18.64 10.73 6.10
N TYR A 106 18.24 11.05 4.89
CA TYR A 106 18.94 11.96 3.97
C TYR A 106 18.00 13.00 3.35
N PRO A 107 17.40 13.90 4.14
CA PRO A 107 16.54 14.94 3.59
C PRO A 107 17.35 15.88 2.67
N SER A 108 16.92 15.99 1.42
CA SER A 108 17.45 16.91 0.42
C SER A 108 16.34 17.27 -0.56
N PRO A 109 16.45 18.36 -1.36
CA PRO A 109 15.41 18.73 -2.32
C PRO A 109 15.06 17.60 -3.27
N PHE A 110 16.07 16.91 -3.80
CA PHE A 110 15.89 15.78 -4.69
C PHE A 110 15.20 14.59 -3.99
N VAL A 111 15.65 14.24 -2.78
CA VAL A 111 15.07 13.12 -2.01
C VAL A 111 13.63 13.42 -1.62
N CYS A 112 13.31 14.67 -1.24
CA CYS A 112 11.93 15.05 -0.94
C CYS A 112 11.01 14.94 -2.13
N THR A 113 11.47 15.38 -3.31
CA THR A 113 10.70 15.29 -4.56
C THR A 113 10.53 13.83 -5.04
N ALA A 114 11.63 13.08 -5.11
CA ALA A 114 11.63 11.68 -5.50
C ALA A 114 10.86 10.80 -4.51
N GLY A 115 11.03 11.04 -3.21
CA GLY A 115 10.31 10.35 -2.14
C GLY A 115 8.81 10.61 -2.19
N ALA A 116 8.39 11.86 -2.42
CA ALA A 116 6.97 12.18 -2.61
C ALA A 116 6.39 11.43 -3.81
N PHE A 117 7.08 11.41 -4.95
CA PHE A 117 6.67 10.65 -6.13
C PHE A 117 6.57 9.14 -5.84
N LEU A 118 7.59 8.54 -5.22
CA LEU A 118 7.63 7.11 -4.91
C LEU A 118 6.55 6.69 -3.92
N ILE A 119 6.29 7.50 -2.89
CA ILE A 119 5.23 7.21 -1.93
C ILE A 119 3.86 7.45 -2.57
N GLY A 120 3.71 8.48 -3.40
CA GLY A 120 2.51 8.65 -4.21
C GLY A 120 2.25 7.44 -5.11
N PHE A 121 3.28 6.96 -5.79
CA PHE A 121 3.20 5.75 -6.63
C PHE A 121 2.82 4.51 -5.80
N SER A 122 3.48 4.26 -4.69
CA SER A 122 3.28 3.03 -3.92
C SER A 122 2.00 3.07 -3.07
N ALA A 123 1.84 4.07 -2.22
CA ALA A 123 0.76 4.12 -1.25
C ALA A 123 -0.59 4.55 -1.85
N ALA A 124 -0.62 5.69 -2.55
CA ALA A 124 -1.86 6.28 -3.03
C ALA A 124 -2.45 5.54 -4.25
N GLY A 125 -1.61 5.15 -5.19
CA GLY A 125 -2.08 4.56 -6.45
C GLY A 125 -2.36 3.06 -6.38
N GLY A 126 -1.71 2.33 -5.46
CA GLY A 126 -1.69 0.87 -5.52
C GLY A 126 -2.17 0.15 -4.27
N ILE A 127 -1.58 0.44 -3.12
CA ILE A 127 -1.72 -0.40 -1.92
C ILE A 127 -3.17 -0.57 -1.47
N LEU A 128 -3.97 0.50 -1.49
CA LEU A 128 -5.36 0.45 -1.02
C LEU A 128 -6.23 -0.47 -1.86
N GLN A 129 -6.17 -0.33 -3.18
CA GLN A 129 -6.96 -1.14 -4.11
C GLN A 129 -6.49 -2.60 -4.12
N LEU A 130 -5.18 -2.80 -4.06
CA LEU A 130 -4.58 -4.14 -4.00
C LEU A 130 -4.94 -4.86 -2.70
N GLY A 131 -4.98 -4.16 -1.57
CA GLY A 131 -5.42 -4.73 -0.30
C GLY A 131 -6.86 -5.23 -0.36
N VAL A 132 -7.78 -4.45 -0.92
CA VAL A 132 -9.19 -4.87 -1.14
C VAL A 132 -9.25 -6.09 -2.06
N ALA A 133 -8.49 -6.10 -3.17
CA ALA A 133 -8.48 -7.20 -4.11
C ALA A 133 -7.98 -8.50 -3.44
N VAL A 134 -6.87 -8.45 -2.72
CA VAL A 134 -6.31 -9.60 -2.00
C VAL A 134 -7.28 -10.12 -0.94
N MET A 135 -7.95 -9.23 -0.20
CA MET A 135 -8.95 -9.64 0.79
C MET A 135 -10.18 -10.29 0.15
N ALA A 136 -10.63 -9.79 -0.99
CA ALA A 136 -11.73 -10.41 -1.75
C ALA A 136 -11.36 -11.80 -2.29
N GLU A 137 -10.07 -12.03 -2.60
CA GLU A 137 -9.56 -13.33 -3.01
C GLU A 137 -9.49 -14.31 -1.83
N PHE A 138 -9.03 -13.87 -0.64
CA PHE A 138 -8.98 -14.70 0.56
C PHE A 138 -10.36 -15.11 1.07
N PHE A 139 -11.37 -14.25 0.94
CA PHE A 139 -12.71 -14.46 1.50
C PHE A 139 -13.81 -14.30 0.45
N PRO A 140 -13.88 -15.22 -0.54
CA PRO A 140 -14.83 -15.11 -1.66
C PRO A 140 -16.28 -15.13 -1.20
N ASP A 141 -16.62 -15.90 -0.14
CA ASP A 141 -17.97 -16.03 0.40
C ASP A 141 -18.41 -14.82 1.24
N SER A 142 -17.47 -13.98 1.65
CA SER A 142 -17.71 -12.84 2.55
C SER A 142 -17.13 -11.52 2.02
N LYS A 143 -16.98 -11.38 0.71
CA LYS A 143 -16.32 -10.21 0.05
C LYS A 143 -16.85 -8.87 0.56
N ALA A 144 -18.16 -8.69 0.57
CA ALA A 144 -18.79 -7.43 0.99
C ALA A 144 -18.45 -7.10 2.46
N LYS A 145 -18.56 -8.07 3.37
CA LYS A 145 -18.28 -7.90 4.79
C LYS A 145 -16.81 -7.52 5.04
N VAL A 146 -15.89 -8.24 4.41
CA VAL A 146 -14.44 -8.01 4.58
C VAL A 146 -14.02 -6.67 3.99
N THR A 147 -14.54 -6.32 2.81
CA THR A 147 -14.30 -5.01 2.18
C THR A 147 -14.84 -3.86 3.05
N SER A 148 -16.04 -4.01 3.61
CA SER A 148 -16.62 -3.00 4.50
C SER A 148 -15.78 -2.79 5.76
N VAL A 149 -15.31 -3.86 6.39
CA VAL A 149 -14.44 -3.77 7.58
C VAL A 149 -13.11 -3.09 7.20
N TYR A 150 -12.50 -3.48 6.09
CA TYR A 150 -11.26 -2.88 5.61
C TYR A 150 -11.41 -1.36 5.37
N MET A 151 -12.47 -0.95 4.70
CA MET A 151 -12.76 0.47 4.42
C MET A 151 -13.10 1.26 5.69
N MET A 152 -13.85 0.66 6.62
CA MET A 152 -14.18 1.29 7.90
C MET A 152 -12.92 1.56 8.74
N MET A 153 -11.98 0.61 8.77
CA MET A 153 -10.72 0.77 9.49
C MET A 153 -9.81 1.82 8.84
N GLY A 154 -9.82 1.91 7.50
CA GLY A 154 -9.17 3.02 6.78
C GLY A 154 -9.78 4.38 7.15
N GLY A 155 -11.12 4.46 7.27
CA GLY A 155 -11.81 5.66 7.76
C GLY A 155 -11.40 6.04 9.19
N LEU A 156 -11.26 5.07 10.08
CA LEU A 156 -10.77 5.29 11.44
C LEU A 156 -9.33 5.82 11.46
N ALA A 157 -8.47 5.30 10.59
CA ALA A 157 -7.11 5.81 10.43
C ALA A 157 -7.10 7.30 10.05
N ASN A 158 -8.01 7.72 9.15
CA ASN A 158 -8.15 9.13 8.76
C ASN A 158 -8.59 10.04 9.91
N PHE A 159 -9.12 9.52 10.98
CA PHE A 159 -9.42 10.28 12.19
C PHE A 159 -8.25 10.28 13.18
N VAL A 160 -7.65 9.13 13.45
CA VAL A 160 -6.59 8.96 14.46
C VAL A 160 -5.26 9.58 14.02
N ILE A 161 -4.89 9.41 12.74
CA ILE A 161 -3.58 9.86 12.24
C ILE A 161 -3.43 11.38 12.23
N PRO A 162 -4.43 12.19 11.82
CA PRO A 162 -4.35 13.64 11.96
C PRO A 162 -4.08 14.12 13.39
N LEU A 163 -4.73 13.49 14.38
CA LEU A 163 -4.52 13.81 15.79
C LEU A 163 -3.09 13.47 16.23
N ALA A 164 -2.61 12.29 15.91
CA ALA A 164 -1.25 11.84 16.26
C ALA A 164 -0.18 12.72 15.58
N THR A 165 -0.32 12.96 14.29
CA THR A 165 0.64 13.78 13.53
C THR A 165 0.57 15.25 13.91
N GLY A 166 -0.63 15.77 14.21
CA GLY A 166 -0.81 17.13 14.74
C GLY A 166 -0.08 17.34 16.06
N TYR A 167 -0.18 16.38 16.99
CA TYR A 167 0.57 16.42 18.24
C TYR A 167 2.08 16.30 18.03
N LEU A 168 2.54 15.35 17.23
CA LEU A 168 3.96 15.15 16.95
C LEU A 168 4.60 16.36 16.24
N SER A 169 3.84 17.02 15.37
CA SER A 169 4.33 18.20 14.63
C SER A 169 4.62 19.40 15.54
N GLN A 170 3.99 19.50 16.70
CA GLN A 170 4.28 20.54 17.71
C GLN A 170 5.64 20.33 18.37
N ILE A 171 6.11 19.08 18.45
CA ILE A 171 7.42 18.76 19.01
C ILE A 171 8.47 18.91 17.90
N SER A 172 8.33 18.19 16.80
CA SER A 172 9.15 18.30 15.59
C SER A 172 8.48 17.60 14.43
N ILE A 173 8.50 18.22 13.26
CA ILE A 173 7.99 17.62 12.03
C ILE A 173 8.78 16.37 11.62
N ARG A 174 10.02 16.22 12.09
CA ARG A 174 10.84 15.03 11.87
C ARG A 174 10.23 13.77 12.51
N TYR A 175 9.55 13.91 13.65
CA TYR A 175 8.83 12.80 14.29
C TYR A 175 7.63 12.34 13.50
N VAL A 176 7.01 13.23 12.72
CA VAL A 176 5.92 12.86 11.81
C VAL A 176 6.42 11.91 10.71
N ILE A 177 7.58 12.22 10.11
CA ILE A 177 8.20 11.35 9.11
C ILE A 177 8.75 10.05 9.73
N LEU A 178 9.22 10.09 10.96
CA LEU A 178 9.60 8.88 11.70
C LEU A 178 8.39 7.96 11.94
N LEU A 179 7.25 8.54 12.31
CA LEU A 179 5.98 7.79 12.43
C LEU A 179 5.61 7.16 11.09
N ASP A 180 5.70 7.93 9.99
CA ASP A 180 5.43 7.43 8.64
C ASP A 180 6.32 6.25 8.27
N PHE A 181 7.62 6.35 8.54
CA PHE A 181 8.55 5.24 8.35
C PHE A 181 8.15 3.99 9.15
N GLY A 182 7.76 4.15 10.43
CA GLY A 182 7.26 3.05 11.25
C GLY A 182 6.02 2.39 10.66
N LEU A 183 5.07 3.19 10.17
CA LEU A 183 3.86 2.71 9.50
C LEU A 183 4.17 2.00 8.17
N ALA A 184 5.12 2.51 7.38
CA ALA A 184 5.57 1.89 6.14
C ALA A 184 6.26 0.53 6.40
N VAL A 185 7.05 0.40 7.46
CA VAL A 185 7.64 -0.89 7.90
C VAL A 185 6.54 -1.88 8.28
N LEU A 186 5.55 -1.47 9.06
CA LEU A 186 4.42 -2.34 9.42
C LEU A 186 3.61 -2.76 8.19
N THR A 187 3.40 -1.86 7.25
CA THR A 187 2.75 -2.15 5.97
C THR A 187 3.53 -3.23 5.20
N PHE A 188 4.83 -3.08 5.09
CA PHE A 188 5.68 -4.03 4.38
C PHE A 188 5.73 -5.40 5.06
N LEU A 189 5.87 -5.46 6.39
CA LEU A 189 5.86 -6.72 7.15
C LEU A 189 4.51 -7.44 7.02
N SER A 190 3.40 -6.70 7.11
CA SER A 190 2.06 -7.23 6.89
C SER A 190 1.88 -7.76 5.46
N ALA A 191 2.41 -7.06 4.45
CA ALA A 191 2.39 -7.50 3.07
C ALA A 191 3.18 -8.81 2.86
N ILE A 192 4.38 -8.95 3.47
CA ILE A 192 5.18 -10.18 3.42
C ILE A 192 4.42 -11.35 4.05
N TYR A 193 3.77 -11.11 5.20
CA TYR A 193 2.98 -12.14 5.86
C TYR A 193 1.83 -12.61 4.97
N LEU A 194 1.05 -11.67 4.41
CA LEU A 194 -0.06 -11.97 3.50
C LEU A 194 0.44 -12.67 2.22
N PHE A 195 1.61 -12.28 1.70
CA PHE A 195 2.24 -12.94 0.57
C PHE A 195 2.54 -14.41 0.85
N LYS A 196 3.21 -14.72 1.97
CA LYS A 196 3.51 -16.11 2.36
C LYS A 196 2.24 -16.92 2.57
N ARG A 197 1.24 -16.35 3.23
CA ARG A 197 -0.05 -17.02 3.47
C ARG A 197 -0.85 -17.23 2.20
N TYR A 198 -0.82 -16.29 1.27
CA TYR A 198 -1.47 -16.42 -0.02
C TYR A 198 -0.98 -17.64 -0.79
N TYR A 199 0.34 -17.81 -0.90
CA TYR A 199 0.92 -18.97 -1.57
C TYR A 199 0.69 -20.29 -0.81
N ALA A 200 0.60 -20.25 0.51
CA ALA A 200 0.26 -21.43 1.32
C ALA A 200 -1.22 -21.85 1.13
N VAL A 201 -2.15 -20.89 1.13
CA VAL A 201 -3.60 -21.14 1.01
C VAL A 201 -3.97 -21.61 -0.41
N PHE A 202 -3.44 -20.97 -1.43
CA PHE A 202 -3.78 -21.26 -2.83
C PHE A 202 -2.86 -22.30 -3.51
N ARG A 203 -1.80 -22.76 -2.79
CA ARG A 203 -0.85 -23.77 -3.28
C ARG A 203 -0.28 -23.48 -4.68
N ILE A 204 0.13 -22.27 -4.90
CA ILE A 204 0.73 -21.83 -6.14
C ILE A 204 2.25 -21.97 -6.03
N PRO A 205 2.96 -22.48 -7.07
CA PRO A 205 4.41 -22.49 -7.07
C PRO A 205 4.95 -21.05 -6.96
N HIS A 206 5.97 -20.85 -6.12
CA HIS A 206 6.56 -19.51 -5.85
C HIS A 206 7.06 -18.80 -7.12
N ASN A 207 7.33 -19.52 -8.18
CA ASN A 207 7.80 -19.00 -9.47
C ASN A 207 6.68 -18.58 -10.43
N ASP A 208 5.40 -18.81 -10.07
CA ASP A 208 4.29 -18.47 -10.95
C ASP A 208 3.77 -17.07 -10.62
N LEU A 209 4.30 -16.08 -11.34
CA LEU A 209 3.90 -14.67 -11.25
C LEU A 209 2.61 -14.36 -12.03
N ARG A 210 2.08 -15.33 -12.81
CA ARG A 210 0.98 -15.11 -13.75
C ARG A 210 -0.36 -15.49 -13.14
N TRP A 211 -1.34 -14.65 -13.36
CA TRP A 211 -2.74 -14.93 -13.09
C TRP A 211 -3.37 -15.63 -14.30
N GLY A 212 -4.02 -16.78 -14.10
CA GLY A 212 -5.12 -17.24 -14.94
C GLY A 212 -4.85 -18.13 -16.15
N GLU A 213 -3.67 -18.24 -16.74
CA GLU A 213 -3.53 -18.93 -18.04
C GLU A 213 -3.11 -20.41 -18.03
N ARG A 214 -2.75 -21.00 -16.91
CA ARG A 214 -2.23 -22.39 -16.87
C ARG A 214 -3.11 -23.44 -16.20
N ALA A 215 -4.29 -23.07 -15.72
CA ALA A 215 -5.25 -24.08 -15.21
C ALA A 215 -5.94 -24.87 -16.33
N VAL A 216 -5.87 -24.40 -17.57
CA VAL A 216 -6.57 -24.99 -18.74
C VAL A 216 -5.69 -25.96 -19.55
N ALA A 217 -4.37 -25.94 -19.37
CA ALA A 217 -3.44 -26.72 -20.21
C ALA A 217 -3.14 -28.15 -19.71
N ASN A 218 -3.73 -28.59 -18.59
CA ASN A 218 -3.58 -29.97 -18.07
C ASN A 218 -4.94 -30.59 -17.74
N LYS A 219 -5.79 -30.71 -18.73
CA LYS A 219 -6.86 -31.70 -18.79
C LYS A 219 -6.71 -32.53 -20.06
#